data_db0d5e6d8f5640755a1be959ddeff547
#
_entry.id   db0d5e6d8f5640755a1be959ddeff547
#
_cell.length_a   1.000
_cell.length_b   1.000
_cell.length_c   1.000
_cell.angle_alpha   90.00
_cell.angle_beta   90.00
_cell.angle_gamma   90.00
#
_symmetry.space_group_name_H-M   'P 1'
#
loop_
_entity.id
_entity.type
_entity.pdbx_description
1 polymer ?
#
loop_
_entity_poly.entity_id
_entity_poly.type
_entity_poly.pdbx_seq_one_letter_code
_entity_poly.pdbx_strand_id
1 'polypeptide(L)'
;MIVSEKVDQFYAMLQKKWYEKSDPDYVLIISPNHFYPDEKTPQTFSSLSCFYHEKKYQLSAFPWVQDKGQLAKSFWDSFLLKEHGIGEHLSRIQKYFPSSKVVTLSLPTHLPPQGKLKELPFKWKILLIASVDFAHYQPEEQTYQHDLKSIAFLEQGSWNFQDFRDNIDADCPACLFLINEYAKKEQQKAIFWYRDSSSAIVGKDLKEENTSRVFMWWE
;
A
#
# COMPACT_ATOMS: atom_id res chain seq x y z
N MET A 1 -16.27 12.50 -1.66
CA MET A 1 -17.17 11.74 -2.55
C MET A 1 -16.44 11.27 -3.82
N ILE A 2 -15.79 12.16 -4.60
CA ILE A 2 -15.06 11.80 -5.85
C ILE A 2 -13.91 10.80 -5.62
N VAL A 3 -13.15 10.97 -4.54
CA VAL A 3 -12.05 10.06 -4.16
C VAL A 3 -12.52 8.63 -3.96
N SER A 4 -13.62 8.47 -3.22
CA SER A 4 -14.23 7.16 -2.95
C SER A 4 -14.60 6.43 -4.24
N GLU A 5 -15.13 7.16 -5.23
CA GLU A 5 -15.55 6.58 -6.51
C GLU A 5 -14.35 6.08 -7.34
N LYS A 6 -13.26 6.84 -7.44
CA LYS A 6 -12.07 6.41 -8.17
C LYS A 6 -11.39 5.20 -7.55
N VAL A 7 -11.31 5.17 -6.22
CA VAL A 7 -10.80 4.00 -5.50
C VAL A 7 -11.68 2.77 -5.75
N ASP A 8 -13.00 2.92 -5.70
CA ASP A 8 -13.93 1.83 -5.99
C ASP A 8 -13.82 1.35 -7.45
N GLN A 9 -13.66 2.25 -8.42
CA GLN A 9 -13.41 1.90 -9.83
C GLN A 9 -12.10 1.11 -9.98
N PHE A 10 -11.04 1.50 -9.26
CA PHE A 10 -9.77 0.80 -9.25
C PHE A 10 -9.90 -0.63 -8.72
N TYR A 11 -10.58 -0.80 -7.57
CA TYR A 11 -10.84 -2.13 -6.99
C TYR A 11 -11.70 -3.01 -7.90
N ALA A 12 -12.73 -2.45 -8.54
CA ALA A 12 -13.56 -3.18 -9.50
C ALA A 12 -12.75 -3.66 -10.71
N MET A 13 -11.80 -2.82 -11.18
CA MET A 13 -10.88 -3.20 -12.27
C MET A 13 -9.93 -4.31 -11.82
N LEU A 14 -9.34 -4.21 -10.63
CA LEU A 14 -8.48 -5.26 -10.07
C LEU A 14 -9.26 -6.58 -9.94
N GLN A 15 -10.48 -6.53 -9.40
CA GLN A 15 -11.34 -7.72 -9.29
C GLN A 15 -11.58 -8.36 -10.67
N LYS A 16 -11.91 -7.57 -11.69
CA LYS A 16 -12.13 -8.09 -13.05
C LYS A 16 -10.88 -8.79 -13.59
N LYS A 17 -9.69 -8.23 -13.37
CA LYS A 17 -8.42 -8.86 -13.76
C LYS A 17 -8.15 -10.18 -13.03
N TRP A 18 -8.58 -10.28 -11.77
CA TRP A 18 -8.42 -11.49 -10.96
C TRP A 18 -9.53 -12.51 -11.20
N TYR A 19 -10.74 -12.09 -11.55
CA TYR A 19 -11.92 -12.96 -11.69
C TYR A 19 -11.69 -14.13 -12.65
N GLU A 20 -10.94 -13.94 -13.71
CA GLU A 20 -10.57 -15.01 -14.65
C GLU A 20 -9.64 -16.08 -14.03
N LYS A 21 -9.02 -15.78 -12.88
CA LYS A 21 -8.01 -16.62 -12.20
C LYS A 21 -8.44 -17.14 -10.82
N SER A 22 -9.66 -16.86 -10.33
CA SER A 22 -10.14 -16.98 -8.95
C SER A 22 -9.63 -15.87 -8.03
N ASP A 23 -10.33 -15.61 -6.90
CA ASP A 23 -9.91 -14.66 -5.88
C ASP A 23 -8.48 -14.97 -5.39
N PRO A 24 -7.70 -13.95 -4.98
CA PRO A 24 -6.43 -14.18 -4.31
C PRO A 24 -6.63 -14.92 -2.98
N ASP A 25 -5.71 -15.80 -2.64
CA ASP A 25 -5.69 -16.47 -1.33
C ASP A 25 -5.49 -15.45 -0.21
N TYR A 26 -4.65 -14.45 -0.50
CA TYR A 26 -4.30 -13.38 0.42
C TYR A 26 -4.31 -12.01 -0.27
N VAL A 27 -4.78 -11.00 0.47
CA VAL A 27 -4.54 -9.59 0.17
C VAL A 27 -3.60 -9.05 1.23
N LEU A 28 -2.40 -8.63 0.82
CA LEU A 28 -1.41 -8.00 1.69
C LEU A 28 -1.43 -6.49 1.48
N ILE A 29 -1.85 -5.76 2.50
CA ILE A 29 -1.78 -4.30 2.54
C ILE A 29 -0.44 -3.90 3.15
N ILE A 30 0.32 -3.10 2.42
CA ILE A 30 1.61 -2.56 2.81
C ILE A 30 1.44 -1.05 2.98
N SER A 31 1.79 -0.52 4.14
CA SER A 31 1.62 0.90 4.48
C SER A 31 2.87 1.42 5.21
N PRO A 32 3.17 2.72 5.15
CA PRO A 32 4.16 3.32 6.02
C PRO A 32 3.78 3.17 7.49
N ASN A 33 4.78 3.25 8.36
CA ASN A 33 4.56 3.32 9.81
C ASN A 33 4.54 4.78 10.25
N HIS A 34 3.39 5.44 10.18
CA HIS A 34 3.25 6.85 10.54
C HIS A 34 3.37 7.12 12.04
N PHE A 35 3.05 6.13 12.88
CA PHE A 35 2.98 6.34 14.35
C PHE A 35 4.27 6.01 15.08
N TYR A 36 5.14 5.21 14.47
CA TYR A 36 6.43 4.81 15.03
C TYR A 36 7.51 4.87 13.95
N PRO A 37 7.81 6.06 13.42
CA PRO A 37 8.75 6.23 12.30
C PRO A 37 10.18 5.78 12.66
N ASP A 38 10.54 5.83 13.96
CA ASP A 38 11.85 5.40 14.46
C ASP A 38 11.99 3.88 14.61
N GLU A 39 10.91 3.11 14.47
CA GLU A 39 10.95 1.65 14.54
C GLU A 39 11.71 1.11 13.33
N LYS A 40 12.80 0.39 13.60
CA LYS A 40 13.68 -0.14 12.55
C LYS A 40 13.22 -1.49 11.98
N THR A 41 12.22 -2.08 12.61
CA THR A 41 11.75 -3.42 12.28
C THR A 41 10.41 -3.34 11.56
N PRO A 42 10.25 -4.00 10.39
CA PRO A 42 8.94 -4.14 9.77
C PRO A 42 7.97 -4.80 10.75
N GLN A 43 6.79 -4.23 10.88
CA GLN A 43 5.79 -4.71 11.81
C GLN A 43 4.67 -5.42 11.06
N THR A 44 4.37 -6.63 11.47
CA THR A 44 3.23 -7.37 10.97
C THR A 44 2.23 -7.59 12.09
N PHE A 45 0.98 -7.50 11.74
CA PHE A 45 -0.08 -7.69 12.70
C PHE A 45 -0.47 -9.15 12.78
N SER A 46 -0.38 -9.72 13.96
CA SER A 46 -0.91 -11.04 14.27
C SER A 46 -2.33 -10.98 14.84
N SER A 47 -2.91 -9.77 14.92
CA SER A 47 -4.27 -9.62 15.42
C SER A 47 -5.28 -10.20 14.45
N LEU A 48 -6.21 -10.97 14.99
CA LEU A 48 -7.22 -11.66 14.21
C LEU A 48 -8.43 -10.79 13.86
N SER A 49 -8.51 -9.57 14.40
CA SER A 49 -9.58 -8.62 14.07
C SER A 49 -9.22 -7.19 14.45
N CYS A 50 -9.74 -6.24 13.69
CA CYS A 50 -9.68 -4.82 14.01
C CYS A 50 -11.04 -4.15 13.80
N PHE A 51 -11.20 -2.96 14.39
CA PHE A 51 -12.34 -2.09 14.13
C PHE A 51 -11.89 -0.88 13.32
N TYR A 52 -12.60 -0.57 12.25
CA TYR A 52 -12.40 0.64 11.48
C TYR A 52 -13.77 1.24 11.12
N HIS A 53 -14.00 2.52 11.42
CA HIS A 53 -15.33 3.17 11.29
C HIS A 53 -16.46 2.29 11.84
N GLU A 54 -16.33 1.85 13.11
CA GLU A 54 -17.31 1.03 13.85
C GLU A 54 -17.59 -0.37 13.30
N LYS A 55 -16.95 -0.75 12.19
CA LYS A 55 -17.04 -2.11 11.61
C LYS A 55 -15.88 -2.98 12.06
N LYS A 56 -16.20 -4.24 12.35
CA LYS A 56 -15.20 -5.25 12.68
C LYS A 56 -14.73 -5.95 11.41
N TYR A 57 -13.41 -6.00 11.23
CA TYR A 57 -12.77 -6.70 10.13
C TYR A 57 -11.92 -7.86 10.66
N GLN A 58 -11.91 -8.98 9.94
CA GLN A 58 -11.06 -10.11 10.24
C GLN A 58 -9.73 -9.94 9.52
N LEU A 59 -8.63 -10.09 10.26
CA LEU A 59 -7.28 -10.14 9.74
C LEU A 59 -6.72 -11.54 9.90
N SER A 60 -5.77 -11.89 9.08
CA SER A 60 -5.08 -13.18 9.14
C SER A 60 -3.60 -12.98 9.45
N ALA A 61 -3.07 -13.83 10.31
CA ALA A 61 -1.62 -13.90 10.47
C ALA A 61 -0.99 -14.40 9.17
N PHE A 62 0.10 -13.76 8.79
CA PHE A 62 0.86 -14.17 7.60
C PHE A 62 1.72 -15.38 7.97
N PRO A 63 1.51 -16.54 7.34
CA PRO A 63 2.08 -17.79 7.86
C PRO A 63 3.61 -17.86 7.83
N TRP A 64 4.29 -16.99 7.12
CA TRP A 64 5.76 -16.97 7.06
C TRP A 64 6.41 -15.84 7.86
N VAL A 65 5.62 -14.94 8.44
CA VAL A 65 6.14 -13.97 9.40
C VAL A 65 6.06 -14.60 10.78
N GLN A 66 7.03 -15.45 11.07
CA GLN A 66 7.19 -16.08 12.37
C GLN A 66 7.98 -15.19 13.34
N ASP A 67 7.80 -13.89 13.30
CA ASP A 67 8.46 -13.09 14.32
C ASP A 67 7.58 -12.97 15.54
N LYS A 68 8.05 -13.60 16.60
CA LYS A 68 7.46 -13.62 17.93
C LYS A 68 7.69 -12.30 18.68
N GLY A 69 7.64 -11.19 17.96
CA GLY A 69 7.67 -9.85 18.56
C GLY A 69 6.47 -9.69 19.48
N GLN A 70 6.72 -9.77 20.77
CA GLN A 70 5.75 -9.67 21.86
C GLN A 70 5.26 -8.22 22.01
N LEU A 71 4.52 -7.70 21.03
CA LEU A 71 3.77 -6.48 21.24
C LEU A 71 2.35 -6.85 21.69
N ALA A 72 1.91 -6.23 22.77
CA ALA A 72 0.64 -6.56 23.41
C ALA A 72 -0.56 -6.38 22.46
N LYS A 73 -1.50 -7.33 22.47
CA LYS A 73 -2.72 -7.31 21.66
C LYS A 73 -3.49 -5.97 21.70
N SER A 74 -3.53 -5.33 22.86
CA SER A 74 -4.25 -4.06 23.07
C SER A 74 -3.61 -2.86 22.39
N PHE A 75 -2.31 -2.89 22.15
CA PHE A 75 -1.59 -1.82 21.47
C PHE A 75 -1.85 -1.83 19.98
N TRP A 76 -1.97 -2.98 19.39
CA TRP A 76 -2.18 -3.19 17.96
C TRP A 76 -3.59 -2.83 17.48
N ASP A 77 -4.62 -3.14 18.26
CA ASP A 77 -5.98 -2.75 17.92
C ASP A 77 -6.11 -1.22 17.87
N SER A 78 -5.45 -0.50 18.78
CA SER A 78 -5.44 0.96 18.80
C SER A 78 -4.63 1.60 17.66
N PHE A 79 -3.60 0.91 17.17
CA PHE A 79 -2.76 1.36 16.05
C PHE A 79 -3.49 1.23 14.72
N LEU A 80 -4.07 0.05 14.43
CA LEU A 80 -4.84 -0.18 13.18
C LEU A 80 -6.01 0.78 13.04
N LEU A 81 -6.61 1.21 14.15
CA LEU A 81 -7.65 2.22 14.17
C LEU A 81 -7.16 3.61 13.75
N LYS A 82 -5.85 3.86 13.85
CA LYS A 82 -5.23 5.13 13.51
C LYS A 82 -4.56 5.11 12.13
N GLU A 83 -4.11 3.94 11.67
CA GLU A 83 -3.43 3.80 10.39
C GLU A 83 -4.45 3.82 9.24
N HIS A 84 -4.70 5.02 8.73
CA HIS A 84 -5.65 5.24 7.65
C HIS A 84 -5.26 4.53 6.34
N GLY A 85 -3.95 4.42 6.06
CA GLY A 85 -3.44 3.70 4.89
C GLY A 85 -3.83 2.21 4.85
N ILE A 86 -4.13 1.62 6.01
CA ILE A 86 -4.66 0.25 6.10
C ILE A 86 -6.19 0.26 6.14
N GLY A 87 -6.76 1.08 7.02
CA GLY A 87 -8.19 1.08 7.31
C GLY A 87 -9.06 1.35 6.09
N GLU A 88 -8.66 2.29 5.24
CA GLU A 88 -9.38 2.69 4.03
C GLU A 88 -9.56 1.55 3.02
N HIS A 89 -8.70 0.55 3.03
CA HIS A 89 -8.76 -0.59 2.11
C HIS A 89 -9.65 -1.73 2.59
N LEU A 90 -9.87 -1.88 3.91
CA LEU A 90 -10.53 -3.05 4.49
C LEU A 90 -11.96 -3.27 3.96
N SER A 91 -12.76 -2.21 3.89
CA SER A 91 -14.13 -2.30 3.39
C SER A 91 -14.20 -2.69 1.91
N ARG A 92 -13.26 -2.19 1.11
CA ARG A 92 -13.15 -2.48 -0.32
C ARG A 92 -12.69 -3.91 -0.56
N ILE A 93 -11.69 -4.37 0.19
CA ILE A 93 -11.23 -5.77 0.10
C ILE A 93 -12.39 -6.71 0.45
N GLN A 94 -13.13 -6.43 1.52
CA GLN A 94 -14.29 -7.25 1.87
C GLN A 94 -15.37 -7.26 0.77
N LYS A 95 -15.56 -6.14 0.07
CA LYS A 95 -16.53 -6.01 -1.02
C LYS A 95 -16.08 -6.75 -2.28
N TYR A 96 -14.82 -6.57 -2.70
CA TYR A 96 -14.33 -7.01 -4.00
C TYR A 96 -13.59 -8.36 -3.96
N PHE A 97 -13.05 -8.75 -2.81
CA PHE A 97 -12.32 -10.02 -2.59
C PHE A 97 -12.77 -10.71 -1.31
N PRO A 98 -14.07 -11.06 -1.19
CA PRO A 98 -14.66 -11.53 0.07
C PRO A 98 -14.09 -12.86 0.57
N SER A 99 -13.51 -13.67 -0.30
CA SER A 99 -12.91 -14.97 0.04
C SER A 99 -11.45 -14.87 0.46
N SER A 100 -10.83 -13.72 0.27
CA SER A 100 -9.40 -13.52 0.54
C SER A 100 -9.11 -13.28 2.01
N LYS A 101 -7.98 -13.80 2.48
CA LYS A 101 -7.44 -13.49 3.80
C LYS A 101 -6.69 -12.17 3.77
N VAL A 102 -7.02 -11.26 4.66
CA VAL A 102 -6.39 -9.94 4.73
C VAL A 102 -5.21 -9.97 5.70
N VAL A 103 -4.07 -9.54 5.24
CA VAL A 103 -2.84 -9.40 6.02
C VAL A 103 -2.32 -7.98 5.86
N THR A 104 -1.72 -7.44 6.90
CA THR A 104 -1.19 -6.09 6.89
C THR A 104 0.30 -6.08 7.22
N LEU A 105 1.02 -5.16 6.62
CA LEU A 105 2.44 -4.94 6.83
C LEU A 105 2.70 -3.44 6.92
N SER A 106 3.23 -3.00 8.06
CA SER A 106 3.68 -1.62 8.26
C SER A 106 5.20 -1.57 8.16
N LEU A 107 5.73 -0.71 7.30
CA LEU A 107 7.16 -0.61 7.02
C LEU A 107 7.75 0.70 7.54
N PRO A 108 9.01 0.67 8.03
CA PRO A 108 9.80 1.87 8.21
C PRO A 108 9.97 2.58 6.86
N THR A 109 9.68 3.89 6.82
CA THR A 109 9.62 4.64 5.56
C THR A 109 10.98 4.79 4.87
N HIS A 110 12.06 4.85 5.64
CA HIS A 110 13.40 5.19 5.16
C HIS A 110 14.41 4.04 5.11
N LEU A 111 13.97 2.84 5.48
CA LEU A 111 14.85 1.67 5.50
C LEU A 111 14.45 0.65 4.44
N PRO A 112 15.44 0.00 3.79
CA PRO A 112 15.12 -1.06 2.86
C PRO A 112 14.40 -2.22 3.58
N PRO A 113 13.41 -2.84 2.95
CA PRO A 113 12.80 -4.05 3.49
C PRO A 113 13.88 -5.11 3.73
N GLN A 114 13.96 -5.61 4.97
CA GLN A 114 14.99 -6.56 5.40
C GLN A 114 14.43 -7.97 5.54
N GLY A 115 15.33 -8.97 5.44
CA GLY A 115 15.05 -10.34 5.81
C GLY A 115 14.04 -11.05 4.89
N LYS A 116 13.22 -11.91 5.49
CA LYS A 116 12.27 -12.82 4.82
C LYS A 116 11.15 -12.13 4.03
N LEU A 117 10.98 -10.83 4.16
CA LEU A 117 10.01 -10.07 3.34
C LEU A 117 10.34 -10.12 1.84
N LYS A 118 11.61 -10.34 1.49
CA LYS A 118 12.03 -10.56 0.10
C LYS A 118 11.64 -11.94 -0.44
N GLU A 119 11.18 -12.85 0.42
CA GLU A 119 10.86 -14.23 0.12
C GLU A 119 9.36 -14.50 0.29
N LEU A 120 8.49 -13.65 -0.27
CA LEU A 120 7.07 -13.95 -0.30
C LEU A 120 6.85 -15.29 -1.03
N PRO A 121 6.13 -16.25 -0.45
CA PRO A 121 6.03 -17.58 -1.04
C PRO A 121 5.14 -17.57 -2.29
N PHE A 122 5.73 -17.92 -3.41
CA PHE A 122 5.08 -17.99 -4.73
C PHE A 122 3.98 -19.05 -4.85
N LYS A 123 3.82 -19.92 -3.88
CA LYS A 123 2.79 -20.97 -3.90
C LYS A 123 1.37 -20.45 -3.65
N TRP A 124 1.21 -19.21 -3.21
CA TRP A 124 -0.08 -18.59 -2.94
C TRP A 124 -0.36 -17.47 -3.94
N LYS A 125 -1.62 -17.32 -4.28
CA LYS A 125 -2.10 -16.18 -5.06
C LYS A 125 -2.22 -14.99 -4.13
N ILE A 126 -1.30 -14.02 -4.25
CA ILE A 126 -1.25 -12.84 -3.38
C ILE A 126 -1.52 -11.58 -4.19
N LEU A 127 -2.50 -10.80 -3.77
CA LEU A 127 -2.66 -9.42 -4.20
C LEU A 127 -1.91 -8.52 -3.23
N LEU A 128 -0.90 -7.81 -3.72
CA LEU A 128 -0.14 -6.82 -2.96
C LEU A 128 -0.74 -5.43 -3.19
N ILE A 129 -1.00 -4.69 -2.12
CA ILE A 129 -1.48 -3.32 -2.16
C ILE A 129 -0.51 -2.46 -1.36
N ALA A 130 0.23 -1.55 -1.99
CA ALA A 130 0.91 -0.47 -1.28
C ALA A 130 -0.05 0.71 -1.14
N SER A 131 -0.33 1.09 0.09
CA SER A 131 -1.07 2.28 0.43
C SER A 131 -0.08 3.33 0.91
N VAL A 132 0.26 4.26 0.02
CA VAL A 132 1.26 5.31 0.23
C VAL A 132 0.72 6.63 -0.32
N ASP A 133 1.05 7.72 0.35
CA ASP A 133 0.86 9.05 -0.20
C ASP A 133 2.04 9.37 -1.12
N PHE A 134 1.74 9.83 -2.34
CA PHE A 134 2.75 10.35 -3.26
C PHE A 134 3.11 11.80 -2.89
N ALA A 135 3.57 12.61 -3.83
CA ALA A 135 4.03 13.95 -3.53
C ALA A 135 3.01 14.73 -2.69
N HIS A 136 3.45 15.30 -1.57
CA HIS A 136 2.60 15.96 -0.60
C HIS A 136 3.28 17.19 0.00
N TYR A 137 2.48 18.05 0.68
CA TYR A 137 2.92 19.29 1.34
C TYR A 137 3.53 20.32 0.39
N GLN A 138 3.08 20.36 -0.87
CA GLN A 138 3.58 21.29 -1.87
C GLN A 138 2.47 21.74 -2.84
N PRO A 139 2.65 22.87 -3.57
CA PRO A 139 1.68 23.34 -4.54
C PRO A 139 1.37 22.31 -5.61
N GLU A 140 0.15 22.34 -6.15
CA GLU A 140 -0.35 21.34 -7.11
C GLU A 140 0.56 21.15 -8.31
N GLU A 141 1.08 22.21 -8.88
CA GLU A 141 1.99 22.10 -10.04
C GLU A 141 3.26 21.32 -9.71
N GLN A 142 3.85 21.55 -8.53
CA GLN A 142 5.04 20.81 -8.08
C GLN A 142 4.70 19.37 -7.78
N THR A 143 3.60 19.13 -7.08
CA THR A 143 3.07 17.79 -6.79
C THR A 143 2.89 17.00 -8.10
N TYR A 144 2.27 17.63 -9.10
CA TYR A 144 2.05 17.00 -10.39
C TYR A 144 3.37 16.60 -11.10
N GLN A 145 4.35 17.49 -11.11
CA GLN A 145 5.66 17.21 -11.74
C GLN A 145 6.43 16.10 -11.01
N HIS A 146 6.36 16.07 -9.68
CA HIS A 146 6.99 15.02 -8.87
C HIS A 146 6.32 13.66 -9.08
N ASP A 147 4.98 13.64 -9.15
CA ASP A 147 4.24 12.41 -9.45
C ASP A 147 4.59 11.86 -10.83
N LEU A 148 4.66 12.72 -11.86
CA LEU A 148 5.05 12.29 -13.21
C LEU A 148 6.44 11.65 -13.23
N LYS A 149 7.40 12.19 -12.49
CA LYS A 149 8.75 11.61 -12.36
C LYS A 149 8.69 10.25 -11.67
N SER A 150 7.94 10.15 -10.56
CA SER A 150 7.77 8.91 -9.81
C SER A 150 7.10 7.83 -10.65
N ILE A 151 6.04 8.18 -11.40
CA ILE A 151 5.34 7.27 -12.32
C ILE A 151 6.29 6.77 -13.41
N ALA A 152 6.98 7.68 -14.10
CA ALA A 152 7.92 7.33 -15.17
C ALA A 152 9.06 6.43 -14.66
N PHE A 153 9.54 6.69 -13.45
CA PHE A 153 10.55 5.83 -12.80
C PHE A 153 10.00 4.42 -12.54
N LEU A 154 8.80 4.29 -11.97
CA LEU A 154 8.16 3.00 -11.70
C LEU A 154 7.89 2.18 -12.97
N GLU A 155 7.47 2.84 -14.04
CA GLU A 155 7.20 2.18 -15.34
C GLU A 155 8.47 1.69 -16.04
N GLN A 156 9.63 2.30 -15.80
CA GLN A 156 10.91 1.83 -16.34
C GLN A 156 11.36 0.51 -15.73
N GLY A 157 10.97 0.22 -14.48
CA GLY A 157 11.21 -1.03 -13.78
C GLY A 157 12.66 -1.28 -13.36
N SER A 158 12.85 -2.09 -12.35
CA SER A 158 14.15 -2.72 -12.00
C SER A 158 15.25 -1.83 -11.43
N TRP A 159 15.06 -1.36 -10.20
CA TRP A 159 16.01 -0.50 -9.50
C TRP A 159 16.42 -1.07 -8.15
N ASN A 160 17.55 -0.64 -7.60
CA ASN A 160 17.87 -0.90 -6.20
C ASN A 160 17.09 0.04 -5.27
N PHE A 161 17.14 -0.21 -3.96
CA PHE A 161 16.40 0.59 -2.99
C PHE A 161 16.84 2.06 -2.95
N GLN A 162 18.14 2.33 -3.15
CA GLN A 162 18.64 3.70 -3.18
C GLN A 162 18.02 4.50 -4.34
N ASP A 163 17.90 3.89 -5.52
CA ASP A 163 17.26 4.51 -6.67
C ASP A 163 15.79 4.87 -6.36
N PHE A 164 15.06 3.99 -5.67
CA PHE A 164 13.69 4.27 -5.22
C PHE A 164 13.62 5.48 -4.31
N ARG A 165 14.49 5.54 -3.32
CA ARG A 165 14.55 6.66 -2.38
C ARG A 165 14.87 7.99 -3.04
N ASP A 166 15.71 7.97 -4.06
CA ASP A 166 16.22 9.18 -4.70
C ASP A 166 15.30 9.68 -5.84
N ASN A 167 14.43 8.83 -6.39
CA ASN A 167 13.60 9.16 -7.57
C ASN A 167 12.08 9.09 -7.33
N ILE A 168 11.64 8.57 -6.20
CA ILE A 168 10.21 8.49 -5.86
C ILE A 168 9.89 9.49 -4.76
N ASP A 169 8.99 10.41 -5.06
CA ASP A 169 8.39 11.30 -4.08
C ASP A 169 7.12 10.65 -3.53
N ALA A 170 7.30 9.87 -2.48
CA ALA A 170 6.24 9.23 -1.72
C ALA A 170 6.69 9.04 -0.26
N ASP A 171 5.73 8.95 0.64
CA ASP A 171 5.99 8.78 2.08
C ASP A 171 6.59 7.42 2.44
N CYS A 172 6.44 6.40 1.59
CA CYS A 172 7.01 5.08 1.79
C CYS A 172 7.65 4.49 0.53
N PRO A 173 8.83 4.95 0.11
CA PRO A 173 9.57 4.31 -0.98
C PRO A 173 9.85 2.82 -0.72
N ALA A 174 10.02 2.41 0.55
CA ALA A 174 10.21 1.02 0.94
C ALA A 174 9.00 0.13 0.59
N CYS A 175 7.78 0.67 0.73
CA CYS A 175 6.54 -0.04 0.39
C CYS A 175 6.47 -0.33 -1.12
N LEU A 176 6.76 0.68 -1.93
CA LEU A 176 6.78 0.56 -3.39
C LEU A 176 7.92 -0.33 -3.87
N PHE A 177 9.10 -0.22 -3.27
CA PHE A 177 10.23 -1.10 -3.56
C PHE A 177 9.89 -2.57 -3.32
N LEU A 178 9.19 -2.90 -2.24
CA LEU A 178 8.81 -4.28 -1.95
C LEU A 178 7.87 -4.85 -3.02
N ILE A 179 6.89 -4.07 -3.49
CA ILE A 179 6.02 -4.48 -4.60
C ILE A 179 6.84 -4.67 -5.88
N ASN A 180 7.73 -3.73 -6.18
CA ASN A 180 8.56 -3.82 -7.37
C ASN A 180 9.48 -5.05 -7.37
N GLU A 181 10.08 -5.41 -6.23
CA GLU A 181 10.89 -6.62 -6.10
C GLU A 181 10.06 -7.90 -6.31
N TYR A 182 8.81 -7.90 -5.85
CA TYR A 182 7.88 -9.00 -6.13
C TYR A 182 7.50 -9.06 -7.61
N ALA A 183 7.07 -7.95 -8.18
CA ALA A 183 6.68 -7.83 -9.59
C ALA A 183 7.81 -8.22 -10.54
N LYS A 184 9.04 -7.84 -10.22
CA LYS A 184 10.24 -8.22 -10.98
C LYS A 184 10.45 -9.74 -11.03
N LYS A 185 10.24 -10.45 -9.92
CA LYS A 185 10.32 -11.92 -9.89
C LYS A 185 9.24 -12.57 -10.75
N GLU A 186 8.06 -11.97 -10.81
CA GLU A 186 6.93 -12.40 -11.64
C GLU A 186 7.01 -11.87 -13.09
N GLN A 187 8.07 -11.14 -13.46
CA GLN A 187 8.25 -10.49 -14.75
C GLN A 187 7.12 -9.53 -15.14
N GLN A 188 6.52 -8.91 -14.15
CA GLN A 188 5.43 -7.95 -14.31
C GLN A 188 5.97 -6.54 -14.51
N LYS A 189 5.19 -5.70 -15.21
CA LYS A 189 5.49 -4.29 -15.44
C LYS A 189 4.47 -3.39 -14.74
N ALA A 190 4.94 -2.26 -14.25
CA ALA A 190 4.06 -1.23 -13.70
C ALA A 190 3.25 -0.57 -14.82
N ILE A 191 1.96 -0.37 -14.55
CA ILE A 191 1.02 0.27 -15.47
C ILE A 191 0.30 1.37 -14.71
N PHE A 192 0.47 2.59 -15.15
CA PHE A 192 -0.25 3.75 -14.63
C PHE A 192 -1.70 3.76 -15.15
N TRP A 193 -2.63 4.12 -14.27
CA TRP A 193 -4.04 4.26 -14.62
C TRP A 193 -4.58 5.66 -14.39
N TYR A 194 -4.38 6.21 -13.16
CA TYR A 194 -5.01 7.46 -12.77
C TYR A 194 -4.22 8.15 -11.67
N ARG A 195 -4.26 9.47 -11.67
CA ARG A 195 -3.70 10.32 -10.62
C ARG A 195 -4.73 11.36 -10.21
N ASP A 196 -4.83 11.64 -8.93
CA ASP A 196 -5.50 12.82 -8.40
C ASP A 196 -4.71 13.43 -7.24
N SER A 197 -5.20 14.55 -6.76
CA SER A 197 -4.65 15.21 -5.57
C SER A 197 -5.78 15.88 -4.77
N SER A 198 -5.49 16.21 -3.52
CA SER A 198 -6.43 16.96 -2.68
C SER A 198 -6.80 18.30 -3.32
N SER A 199 -5.82 19.03 -3.89
CA SER A 199 -6.03 20.28 -4.60
C SER A 199 -6.94 20.12 -5.82
N ALA A 200 -6.71 19.10 -6.65
CA ALA A 200 -7.52 18.82 -7.82
C ALA A 200 -8.97 18.47 -7.47
N ILE A 201 -9.18 17.72 -6.40
CA ILE A 201 -10.52 17.33 -5.93
C ILE A 201 -11.31 18.53 -5.40
N VAL A 202 -10.66 19.40 -4.65
CA VAL A 202 -11.29 20.59 -4.08
C VAL A 202 -11.43 21.72 -5.11
N GLY A 203 -10.67 21.66 -6.21
CA GLY A 203 -10.63 22.72 -7.23
C GLY A 203 -9.92 23.99 -6.76
N LYS A 204 -9.00 23.86 -5.79
CA LYS A 204 -8.23 24.96 -5.20
C LYS A 204 -6.84 24.46 -4.84
N ASP A 205 -5.81 25.25 -5.11
CA ASP A 205 -4.44 24.94 -4.68
C ASP A 205 -4.33 25.00 -3.14
N LEU A 206 -4.19 23.83 -2.52
CA LEU A 206 -4.06 23.66 -1.07
C LEU A 206 -2.63 23.83 -0.57
N LYS A 207 -1.64 23.99 -1.47
CA LYS A 207 -0.22 24.16 -1.13
C LYS A 207 0.27 23.09 -0.14
N GLU A 208 0.65 23.51 1.06
CA GLU A 208 1.20 22.65 2.11
C GLU A 208 0.21 21.60 2.66
N GLU A 209 -1.07 21.70 2.35
CA GLU A 209 -2.09 20.69 2.70
C GLU A 209 -2.38 19.72 1.54
N ASN A 210 -1.69 19.88 0.42
CA ASN A 210 -1.90 19.03 -0.75
C ASN A 210 -1.23 17.67 -0.58
N THR A 211 -1.92 16.63 -1.01
CA THR A 211 -1.44 15.25 -1.07
C THR A 211 -1.95 14.62 -2.35
N SER A 212 -1.10 13.93 -3.06
CA SER A 212 -1.47 13.21 -4.28
C SER A 212 -1.58 11.70 -4.09
N ARG A 213 -2.31 11.09 -4.98
CA ARG A 213 -2.52 9.65 -5.05
C ARG A 213 -2.33 9.20 -6.49
N VAL A 214 -1.58 8.12 -6.64
CA VAL A 214 -1.31 7.48 -7.93
C VAL A 214 -1.86 6.05 -7.88
N PHE A 215 -2.67 5.71 -8.86
CA PHE A 215 -3.25 4.39 -9.00
C PHE A 215 -2.52 3.64 -10.11
N MET A 216 -1.83 2.59 -9.71
CA MET A 216 -1.02 1.74 -10.59
C MET A 216 -1.25 0.27 -10.25
N TRP A 217 -0.97 -0.61 -11.19
CA TRP A 217 -0.86 -2.05 -10.92
C TRP A 217 0.33 -2.63 -11.69
N TRP A 218 0.69 -3.86 -11.36
CA TRP A 218 1.73 -4.61 -12.06
C TRP A 218 1.12 -5.84 -12.73
N GLU A 219 1.42 -6.05 -14.02
CA GLU A 219 1.01 -7.21 -14.82
C GLU A 219 2.05 -7.63 -15.86
#